data_c48bc5e602c3863e21e018a4c7bc3931
#
_entry.id   c48bc5e602c3863e21e018a4c7bc3931
#
_cell.length_a   1.000
_cell.length_b   1.000
_cell.length_c   1.000
_cell.angle_alpha   90.00
_cell.angle_beta   90.00
_cell.angle_gamma   90.00
#
_symmetry.space_group_name_H-M   'P 1'
#
loop_
_entity.id
_entity.type
_entity.pdbx_description
1 polymer ?
#
loop_
_entity_poly.entity_id
_entity_poly.type
_entity_poly.pdbx_seq_one_letter_code
_entity_poly.pdbx_strand_id
1 'polypeptide(L)' 'MNSYVIGNKYLGLVLIKDEDLTIAFSIYPLKFTINHFAEDGRLQIRLNIFTLGFGIFLDV' A
#
# COMPACT_ATOMS: atom_id res chain seq x y z
N MET A 1 16.74 0.01 -5.81
CA MET A 1 15.34 0.40 -5.50
C MET A 1 14.56 0.61 -6.77
N ASN A 2 13.44 -0.06 -6.90
CA ASN A 2 12.53 0.11 -8.03
C ASN A 2 11.24 0.75 -7.54
N SER A 3 10.84 1.85 -8.16
CA SER A 3 9.60 2.50 -7.80
C SER A 3 8.87 2.95 -9.06
N TYR A 4 7.56 2.77 -9.04
CA TYR A 4 6.69 3.17 -10.13
C TYR A 4 5.52 3.93 -9.54
N VAL A 5 5.22 5.08 -10.10
CA VAL A 5 4.08 5.90 -9.68
C VAL A 5 3.28 6.24 -10.92
N ILE A 6 2.03 5.83 -10.93
CA ILE A 6 1.12 6.07 -12.06
C ILE A 6 -0.18 6.60 -11.48
N GLY A 7 -0.73 7.61 -12.10
CA GLY A 7 -2.05 8.06 -11.70
C GLY A 7 -2.32 9.52 -11.92
N ASN A 8 -3.51 9.91 -11.52
CA ASN A 8 -3.96 11.28 -11.54
C ASN A 8 -4.66 11.58 -10.20
N LYS A 9 -5.44 12.66 -10.13
CA LYS A 9 -6.06 13.05 -8.86
C LYS A 9 -7.15 12.09 -8.37
N TYR A 10 -7.65 11.21 -9.23
CA TYR A 10 -8.71 10.26 -8.85
C TYR A 10 -8.21 8.84 -8.72
N LEU A 11 -7.22 8.48 -9.52
CA LEU A 11 -6.71 7.10 -9.58
C LEU A 11 -5.22 7.14 -9.43
N GLY A 12 -4.69 6.34 -8.52
CA GLY A 12 -3.26 6.27 -8.31
C GLY A 12 -2.79 4.84 -8.05
N LEU A 13 -1.64 4.53 -8.57
CA LEU A 13 -0.96 3.27 -8.30
C LEU A 13 0.49 3.56 -8.00
N VAL A 14 0.95 3.08 -6.86
CA VAL A 14 2.34 3.22 -6.43
C VAL A 14 2.88 1.83 -6.14
N LEU A 15 4.00 1.53 -6.74
CA LEU A 15 4.72 0.27 -6.51
C LEU A 15 6.14 0.61 -6.12
N ILE A 16 6.56 0.20 -4.96
CA ILE A 16 7.93 0.38 -4.48
C ILE A 16 8.48 -0.99 -4.10
N LYS A 17 9.56 -1.37 -4.74
CA LYS A 17 10.23 -2.63 -4.45
C LYS A 17 11.67 -2.35 -4.06
N ASP A 18 11.99 -2.60 -2.83
CA ASP A 18 13.32 -2.50 -2.27
C ASP A 18 13.53 -3.74 -1.41
N GLU A 19 14.09 -3.61 -0.21
CA GLU A 19 14.09 -4.72 0.74
C GLU A 19 12.67 -5.13 1.09
N ASP A 20 11.79 -4.15 1.24
CA ASP A 20 10.38 -4.36 1.48
C ASP A 20 9.57 -4.04 0.22
N LEU A 21 8.44 -4.69 0.08
CA LEU A 21 7.52 -4.45 -1.03
C LEU A 21 6.36 -3.60 -0.56
N THR A 22 6.10 -2.51 -1.26
CA THR A 22 4.96 -1.63 -0.97
C THR A 22 4.13 -1.46 -2.24
N ILE A 23 2.85 -1.75 -2.13
CA ILE A 23 1.90 -1.53 -3.22
C ILE A 23 0.78 -0.64 -2.67
N ALA A 24 0.56 0.48 -3.31
CA ALA A 24 -0.52 1.39 -2.95
C ALA A 24 -1.41 1.62 -4.16
N PHE A 25 -2.68 1.41 -3.97
CA PHE A 25 -3.69 1.62 -5.00
C PHE A 25 -4.73 2.59 -4.44
N SER A 26 -5.01 3.65 -5.17
CA SER A 26 -5.99 4.62 -4.70
C SER A 26 -6.98 4.95 -5.81
N ILE A 27 -8.25 4.88 -5.44
CA ILE A 27 -9.36 5.38 -6.25
C ILE A 27 -10.15 6.28 -5.31
N TYR A 28 -10.09 7.58 -5.53
CA TYR A 28 -10.78 8.52 -4.65
C TYR A 28 -12.25 8.13 -4.47
N PRO A 29 -12.76 8.04 -3.24
CA PRO A 29 -12.12 8.37 -1.95
C PRO A 29 -11.41 7.20 -1.26
N LEU A 30 -11.17 6.11 -1.94
CA LEU A 30 -10.59 4.91 -1.37
C LEU A 30 -9.08 4.87 -1.56
N LYS A 31 -8.35 4.41 -0.54
CA LYS A 31 -6.93 4.13 -0.63
C LYS A 31 -6.66 2.75 -0.05
N PHE A 32 -5.94 1.95 -0.79
CA PHE A 32 -5.58 0.60 -0.38
C PHE A 32 -4.06 0.47 -0.43
N THR A 33 -3.46 0.04 0.66
CA THR A 33 -2.01 -0.07 0.76
C THR A 33 -1.64 -1.44 1.30
N ILE A 34 -0.68 -2.09 0.66
CA ILE A 34 -0.13 -3.37 1.10
C ILE A 34 1.37 -3.17 1.28
N ASN A 35 1.87 -3.47 2.47
CA ASN A 35 3.29 -3.47 2.77
C ASN A 35 3.73 -4.87 3.19
N HIS A 36 4.76 -5.38 2.54
CA HIS A 36 5.37 -6.64 2.92
C HIS A 36 6.74 -6.37 3.50
N PHE A 37 6.91 -6.66 4.78
CA PHE A 37 8.16 -6.46 5.49
C PHE A 37 8.96 -7.76 5.45
N ALA A 38 9.97 -7.79 4.59
CA ALA A 38 10.75 -9.00 4.37
C ALA A 38 11.52 -9.43 5.61
N GLU A 39 12.01 -8.46 6.37
CA GLU A 39 12.81 -8.73 7.55
C GLU A 39 12.02 -9.44 8.64
N ASP A 40 10.79 -9.02 8.87
CA ASP A 40 9.93 -9.55 9.92
C ASP A 40 8.99 -10.63 9.41
N GLY A 41 8.89 -10.82 8.12
CA GLY A 41 7.95 -11.75 7.54
C GLY A 41 6.51 -11.34 7.78
N ARG A 42 6.24 -10.04 7.82
CA ARG A 42 4.91 -9.51 8.12
C ARG A 42 4.30 -8.86 6.90
N LEU A 43 3.00 -8.94 6.84
CA LEU A 43 2.21 -8.29 5.81
C LEU A 43 1.26 -7.30 6.48
N GLN A 44 1.30 -6.06 6.06
CA GLN A 44 0.38 -5.03 6.53
C GLN A 44 -0.56 -4.65 5.40
N ILE A 45 -1.84 -4.71 5.66
CA ILE A 45 -2.87 -4.28 4.72
C ILE A 45 -3.61 -3.11 5.36
N ARG A 46 -3.71 -2.01 4.64
CA ARG A 46 -4.35 -0.80 5.14
C ARG A 46 -5.39 -0.32 4.14
N LEU A 47 -6.57 -0.04 4.61
CA LEU A 47 -7.66 0.51 3.80
C LEU A 47 -8.10 1.82 4.41
N ASN A 48 -8.11 2.88 3.62
CA ASN A 48 -8.58 4.20 4.03
C ASN A 48 -9.73 4.65 3.16
N ILE A 49 -10.79 5.15 3.79
CA ILE A 49 -11.95 5.72 3.11
C ILE A 49 -12.19 7.10 3.75
N PHE A 50 -11.94 8.20 3.01
CA PHE A 50 -11.99 9.57 3.53
C PHE A 50 -11.14 9.70 4.79
N THR A 51 -11.79 9.92 5.95
CA THR A 51 -11.13 10.06 7.24
C THR A 51 -11.07 8.78 8.03
N LEU A 52 -11.69 7.71 7.54
CA LEU A 52 -11.69 6.42 8.20
C LEU A 52 -10.54 5.57 7.69
N GLY A 53 -9.88 4.88 8.61
CA GLY A 53 -8.77 4.00 8.25
C GLY A 53 -8.85 2.69 8.99
N PHE A 54 -8.55 1.60 8.28
CA PHE A 54 -8.50 0.25 8.84
C PHE A 54 -7.16 -0.36 8.48
N GLY A 55 -6.58 -1.08 9.42
CA GLY A 55 -5.32 -1.75 9.18
C GLY A 55 -5.30 -3.12 9.82
N ILE A 56 -4.69 -4.08 9.14
CA ILE A 56 -4.45 -5.41 9.70
C ILE A 56 -3.01 -5.81 9.44
N PHE A 57 -2.46 -6.57 10.39
CA PHE A 57 -1.15 -7.18 10.27
C PHE A 57 -1.30 -8.69 10.20
N LEU A 58 -0.62 -9.29 9.27
CA LEU A 58 -0.58 -10.73 9.14
C LEU A 58 0.87 -11.19 9.24
N ASP A 59 1.12 -12.18 10.07
CA ASP A 59 2.41 -12.83 10.15
C ASP A 59 2.42 -13.96 9.14
N VAL A 60 3.40 -13.95 8.26
CA VAL A 60 3.49 -14.91 7.17
C VAL A 60 4.75 -15.76 7.30
#